data_fe4626c9f9b12c2cc1b395d89afc47bf
#
_entry.id   fe4626c9f9b12c2cc1b395d89afc47bf
#
_cell.length_a   1.000
_cell.length_b   1.000
_cell.length_c   1.000
_cell.angle_alpha   90.00
_cell.angle_beta   90.00
_cell.angle_gamma   90.00
#
_symmetry.space_group_name_H-M   'P 1'
#
loop_
_entity.id
_entity.type
_entity.pdbx_description
1 polymer ?
#
loop_
_entity_poly.entity_id
_entity_poly.type
_entity_poly.pdbx_seq_one_letter_code
_entity_poly.pdbx_strand_id
1 'polypeptide(L)'
;MQNYNFKDDHRPCEIIEGKITYMAPRPSINHLGSMGNIYGIFANYLKNKKCRVFADGGYIRLDKIKNMILPDKNKKDRLIPDVMIVCKPEIIKPDGIYGAPDLVVEVLSPSTAKNDKSAKKDIYELLGVTEYWIVDVQSRSIETYILNGGKYELGNIYHQYSEIEIEMIMDDETIEDKTVTKEFKTSIFDDLVVSIDDVFDKLI
;
A
#
# COMPACT_ATOMS: atom_id res chain seq x y z
N MET A 1 2.13 31.27 21.89
CA MET A 1 2.22 29.80 21.66
C MET A 1 0.96 29.19 22.25
N GLN A 2 -0.01 28.76 21.40
CA GLN A 2 -1.19 28.06 21.90
C GLN A 2 -0.75 26.66 22.35
N ASN A 3 -0.99 26.33 23.61
CA ASN A 3 -0.83 24.96 24.13
C ASN A 3 -1.86 24.08 23.46
N TYR A 4 -1.42 23.30 22.46
CA TYR A 4 -2.23 22.26 21.86
C TYR A 4 -2.44 21.14 22.90
N ASN A 5 -3.66 20.97 23.33
CA ASN A 5 -4.03 19.93 24.30
C ASN A 5 -4.22 18.62 23.54
N PHE A 6 -3.22 17.73 23.54
CA PHE A 6 -3.19 16.45 22.83
C PHE A 6 -4.32 15.46 23.21
N LYS A 7 -5.17 15.80 24.19
CA LYS A 7 -6.23 14.90 24.65
C LYS A 7 -7.47 14.84 23.76
N ASP A 8 -7.65 15.79 22.82
CA ASP A 8 -8.85 15.91 21.99
C ASP A 8 -8.55 15.79 20.47
N ASP A 9 -7.41 15.24 20.09
CA ASP A 9 -7.09 15.03 18.70
C ASP A 9 -7.70 13.71 18.20
N HIS A 10 -8.83 13.80 17.50
CA HIS A 10 -9.56 12.67 16.93
C HIS A 10 -9.07 12.26 15.54
N ARG A 11 -7.94 12.80 15.07
CA ARG A 11 -7.37 12.42 13.77
C ARG A 11 -6.99 10.94 13.77
N PRO A 12 -7.23 10.22 12.65
CA PRO A 12 -6.68 8.89 12.47
C PRO A 12 -5.16 8.91 12.68
N CYS A 13 -4.65 7.93 13.39
CA CYS A 13 -3.22 7.83 13.65
C CYS A 13 -2.76 6.39 13.62
N GLU A 14 -1.56 6.19 13.11
CA GLU A 14 -0.82 4.94 13.24
C GLU A 14 -0.04 4.97 14.55
N ILE A 15 0.15 3.81 15.14
CA ILE A 15 0.97 3.66 16.33
C ILE A 15 1.92 2.49 16.06
N ILE A 16 3.21 2.81 16.02
CA ILE A 16 4.28 1.86 15.77
C ILE A 16 5.26 1.99 16.94
N GLU A 17 5.51 0.90 17.65
CA GLU A 17 6.40 0.87 18.81
C GLU A 17 6.06 1.98 19.83
N GLY A 18 4.75 2.21 20.03
CA GLY A 18 4.26 3.26 20.91
C GLY A 18 4.39 4.69 20.37
N LYS A 19 5.07 4.91 19.24
CA LYS A 19 5.19 6.22 18.60
C LYS A 19 3.94 6.51 17.76
N ILE A 20 3.28 7.61 18.09
CA ILE A 20 2.08 8.06 17.37
C ILE A 20 2.50 8.87 16.14
N THR A 21 2.03 8.44 14.97
CA THR A 21 2.12 9.18 13.71
C THR A 21 0.72 9.53 13.27
N TYR A 22 0.37 10.81 13.30
CA TYR A 22 -0.92 11.27 12.79
C TYR A 22 -0.90 11.23 11.27
N MET A 23 -2.00 10.76 10.69
CA MET A 23 -2.19 10.82 9.24
C MET A 23 -2.20 12.29 8.80
N ALA A 24 -1.76 12.53 7.56
CA ALA A 24 -1.79 13.87 6.97
C ALA A 24 -3.20 14.48 7.10
N PRO A 25 -3.32 15.78 7.40
CA PRO A 25 -4.63 16.41 7.63
C PRO A 25 -5.59 16.27 6.45
N ARG A 26 -5.04 16.19 5.23
CA ARG A 26 -5.79 15.94 3.98
C ARG A 26 -4.85 15.31 2.94
N PRO A 27 -5.16 14.12 2.44
CA PRO A 27 -4.47 13.56 1.29
C PRO A 27 -4.73 14.42 0.03
N SER A 28 -3.80 14.40 -0.92
CA SER A 28 -4.01 15.09 -2.20
C SER A 28 -5.12 14.41 -3.02
N ILE A 29 -5.70 15.14 -3.96
CA ILE A 29 -6.72 14.57 -4.86
C ILE A 29 -6.16 13.41 -5.67
N ASN A 30 -4.89 13.50 -6.13
CA ASN A 30 -4.24 12.41 -6.84
C ASN A 30 -4.02 11.17 -5.94
N HIS A 31 -3.65 11.37 -4.67
CA HIS A 31 -3.57 10.25 -3.72
C HIS A 31 -4.93 9.55 -3.57
N LEU A 32 -6.00 10.32 -3.32
CA LEU A 32 -7.35 9.76 -3.22
C LEU A 32 -7.82 9.12 -4.52
N GLY A 33 -7.48 9.71 -5.67
CA GLY A 33 -7.82 9.19 -6.99
C GLY A 33 -7.17 7.82 -7.22
N SER A 34 -5.84 7.71 -7.05
CA SER A 34 -5.12 6.45 -7.24
C SER A 34 -5.57 5.39 -6.24
N MET A 35 -5.73 5.74 -4.95
CA MET A 35 -6.28 4.84 -3.93
C MET A 35 -7.67 4.31 -4.35
N GLY A 36 -8.55 5.20 -4.83
CA GLY A 36 -9.89 4.85 -5.30
C GLY A 36 -9.87 3.95 -6.53
N ASN A 37 -8.98 4.22 -7.49
CA ASN A 37 -8.79 3.40 -8.69
C ASN A 37 -8.35 1.98 -8.32
N ILE A 38 -7.32 1.86 -7.48
CA ILE A 38 -6.82 0.56 -6.98
C ILE A 38 -7.92 -0.19 -6.23
N TYR A 39 -8.65 0.49 -5.33
CA TYR A 39 -9.79 -0.12 -4.65
C TYR A 39 -10.83 -0.63 -5.65
N GLY A 40 -11.17 0.16 -6.66
CA GLY A 40 -12.12 -0.19 -7.71
C GLY A 40 -11.72 -1.44 -8.51
N ILE A 41 -10.44 -1.52 -8.91
CA ILE A 41 -9.87 -2.69 -9.61
C ILE A 41 -10.11 -3.95 -8.77
N PHE A 42 -9.68 -3.94 -7.50
CA PHE A 42 -9.84 -5.10 -6.63
C PHE A 42 -11.28 -5.37 -6.23
N ALA A 43 -12.11 -4.35 -5.99
CA ALA A 43 -13.51 -4.52 -5.63
C ALA A 43 -14.30 -5.20 -6.77
N ASN A 44 -14.05 -4.82 -8.03
CA ASN A 44 -14.66 -5.45 -9.19
C ASN A 44 -14.21 -6.91 -9.34
N TYR A 45 -12.90 -7.16 -9.22
CA TYR A 45 -12.34 -8.50 -9.36
C TYR A 45 -12.80 -9.45 -8.23
N LEU A 46 -12.89 -8.96 -7.00
CA LEU A 46 -13.24 -9.75 -5.82
C LEU A 46 -14.75 -9.94 -5.63
N LYS A 47 -15.57 -9.36 -6.50
CA LYS A 47 -17.03 -9.53 -6.44
C LYS A 47 -17.40 -11.01 -6.49
N ASN A 48 -18.14 -11.47 -5.47
CA ASN A 48 -18.53 -12.87 -5.29
C ASN A 48 -17.35 -13.85 -5.01
N LYS A 49 -16.15 -13.35 -4.70
CA LYS A 49 -15.01 -14.16 -4.26
C LYS A 49 -14.86 -14.11 -2.73
N LYS A 50 -14.00 -14.96 -2.17
CA LYS A 50 -13.76 -15.09 -0.73
C LYS A 50 -13.02 -13.88 -0.13
N CYS A 51 -12.07 -13.34 -0.88
CA CYS A 51 -11.24 -12.24 -0.43
C CYS A 51 -12.02 -10.93 -0.38
N ARG A 52 -11.59 -10.02 0.48
CA ARG A 52 -12.18 -8.68 0.63
C ARG A 52 -11.11 -7.62 0.46
N VAL A 53 -11.48 -6.52 -0.18
CA VAL A 53 -10.67 -5.30 -0.23
C VAL A 53 -11.20 -4.28 0.75
N PHE A 54 -10.29 -3.58 1.43
CA PHE A 54 -10.57 -2.46 2.32
C PHE A 54 -9.72 -1.28 1.90
N ALA A 55 -10.28 -0.08 1.99
CA ALA A 55 -9.56 1.17 1.78
C ALA A 55 -9.86 2.13 2.93
N ASP A 56 -8.93 3.01 3.22
CA ASP A 56 -8.96 4.10 4.18
C ASP A 56 -9.68 3.81 5.51
N GLY A 57 -8.93 3.74 6.59
CA GLY A 57 -9.47 3.58 7.95
C GLY A 57 -9.58 2.15 8.47
N GLY A 58 -9.24 1.13 7.70
CA GLY A 58 -9.12 -0.24 8.19
C GLY A 58 -7.84 -0.43 9.01
N TYR A 59 -7.97 -0.74 10.31
CA TYR A 59 -6.80 -0.97 11.16
C TYR A 59 -6.24 -2.38 11.03
N ILE A 60 -4.93 -2.53 10.82
CA ILE A 60 -4.21 -3.75 11.18
C ILE A 60 -3.81 -3.60 12.66
N ARG A 61 -4.40 -4.43 13.51
CA ARG A 61 -4.24 -4.38 14.96
C ARG A 61 -3.03 -5.20 15.40
N LEU A 62 -1.83 -4.59 15.36
CA LEU A 62 -0.57 -5.23 15.73
C LEU A 62 -0.59 -5.72 17.18
N ASP A 63 -1.28 -4.98 18.07
CA ASP A 63 -1.49 -5.34 19.47
C ASP A 63 -2.29 -6.63 19.68
N LYS A 64 -3.05 -7.08 18.69
CA LYS A 64 -3.89 -8.28 18.73
C LYS A 64 -3.25 -9.50 18.09
N ILE A 65 -2.12 -9.34 17.38
CA ILE A 65 -1.46 -10.44 16.70
C ILE A 65 -0.59 -11.19 17.69
N LYS A 66 -0.93 -12.48 17.89
CA LYS A 66 -0.16 -13.39 18.73
C LYS A 66 1.19 -13.67 18.07
N ASN A 67 2.24 -13.75 18.87
CA ASN A 67 3.62 -14.07 18.44
C ASN A 67 4.31 -13.01 17.57
N MET A 68 3.73 -11.83 17.38
CA MET A 68 4.43 -10.73 16.76
C MET A 68 5.40 -10.12 17.79
N ILE A 69 6.70 -10.22 17.51
CA ILE A 69 7.75 -9.63 18.33
C ILE A 69 8.13 -8.30 17.68
N LEU A 70 7.47 -7.22 18.10
CA LEU A 70 7.98 -5.87 17.88
C LEU A 70 8.83 -5.51 19.09
N PRO A 71 9.99 -4.85 18.92
CA PRO A 71 10.91 -4.53 20.02
C PRO A 71 10.24 -3.80 21.19
N ASP A 72 9.30 -2.90 20.91
CA ASP A 72 8.54 -2.13 21.91
C ASP A 72 7.02 -2.22 21.67
N LYS A 73 6.49 -3.44 21.50
CA LYS A 73 5.05 -3.67 21.25
C LYS A 73 4.19 -3.04 22.34
N ASN A 74 3.46 -2.01 21.99
CA ASN A 74 2.52 -1.34 22.87
C ASN A 74 1.10 -1.88 22.66
N LYS A 75 0.25 -1.81 23.68
CA LYS A 75 -1.15 -2.30 23.66
C LYS A 75 -2.08 -1.58 22.66
N LYS A 76 -1.55 -0.67 21.85
CA LYS A 76 -2.34 0.12 20.88
C LYS A 76 -1.70 0.17 19.50
N ASP A 77 -0.64 -0.62 19.26
CA ASP A 77 0.05 -0.59 17.97
C ASP A 77 -0.87 -1.02 16.84
N ARG A 78 -0.93 -0.18 15.81
CA ARG A 78 -1.79 -0.35 14.64
C ARG A 78 -1.24 0.37 13.43
N LEU A 79 -1.52 -0.19 12.26
CA LEU A 79 -1.28 0.44 10.95
C LEU A 79 -2.60 0.73 10.26
N ILE A 80 -2.59 1.70 9.37
CA ILE A 80 -3.72 2.07 8.52
C ILE A 80 -3.21 2.09 7.07
N PRO A 81 -3.26 0.96 6.36
CA PRO A 81 -2.92 0.93 4.93
C PRO A 81 -3.92 1.74 4.11
N ASP A 82 -3.46 2.34 3.01
CA ASP A 82 -4.36 3.00 2.06
C ASP A 82 -5.31 1.99 1.40
N VAL A 83 -4.78 0.84 0.96
CA VAL A 83 -5.60 -0.30 0.49
C VAL A 83 -5.02 -1.60 1.02
N MET A 84 -5.89 -2.54 1.42
CA MET A 84 -5.47 -3.89 1.80
C MET A 84 -6.45 -4.94 1.30
N ILE A 85 -5.94 -6.13 1.00
CA ILE A 85 -6.72 -7.30 0.61
C ILE A 85 -6.54 -8.39 1.64
N VAL A 86 -7.66 -8.96 2.08
CA VAL A 86 -7.70 -10.00 3.11
C VAL A 86 -8.48 -11.20 2.58
N CYS A 87 -7.80 -12.35 2.43
CA CYS A 87 -8.38 -13.60 1.95
C CYS A 87 -8.71 -14.59 3.09
N LYS A 88 -8.40 -14.21 4.34
CA LYS A 88 -8.64 -14.99 5.57
C LYS A 88 -9.76 -14.36 6.39
N PRO A 89 -11.04 -14.77 6.21
CA PRO A 89 -12.17 -14.15 6.90
C PRO A 89 -12.05 -14.19 8.43
N GLU A 90 -11.36 -15.19 8.96
CA GLU A 90 -11.18 -15.40 10.39
C GLU A 90 -10.37 -14.30 11.10
N ILE A 91 -9.51 -13.56 10.36
CA ILE A 91 -8.76 -12.43 10.93
C ILE A 91 -9.50 -11.10 10.85
N ILE A 92 -10.63 -11.02 10.13
CA ILE A 92 -11.45 -9.82 10.02
C ILE A 92 -12.32 -9.71 11.27
N LYS A 93 -12.16 -8.62 12.03
CA LYS A 93 -12.89 -8.34 13.27
C LYS A 93 -13.60 -7.00 13.18
N PRO A 94 -14.61 -6.73 14.03
CA PRO A 94 -15.36 -5.45 13.98
C PRO A 94 -14.50 -4.21 14.15
N ASP A 95 -13.34 -4.32 14.83
CA ASP A 95 -12.44 -3.20 15.14
C ASP A 95 -11.10 -3.29 14.43
N GLY A 96 -10.96 -4.15 13.40
CA GLY A 96 -9.77 -4.22 12.57
C GLY A 96 -9.37 -5.62 12.12
N ILE A 97 -8.20 -5.72 11.51
CA ILE A 97 -7.61 -6.95 11.01
C ILE A 97 -6.61 -7.49 12.05
N TYR A 98 -6.80 -8.74 12.49
CA TYR A 98 -6.01 -9.41 13.53
C TYR A 98 -5.05 -10.43 12.91
N GLY A 99 -4.24 -9.99 11.94
CA GLY A 99 -3.31 -10.85 11.21
C GLY A 99 -2.73 -10.13 9.98
N ALA A 100 -1.97 -10.86 9.17
CA ALA A 100 -1.42 -10.35 7.92
C ALA A 100 -2.50 -10.29 6.84
N PRO A 101 -2.77 -9.12 6.22
CA PRO A 101 -3.38 -9.04 4.91
C PRO A 101 -2.58 -9.84 3.87
N ASP A 102 -3.21 -10.24 2.79
CA ASP A 102 -2.52 -10.93 1.70
C ASP A 102 -1.79 -9.93 0.78
N LEU A 103 -2.35 -8.72 0.60
CA LEU A 103 -1.72 -7.61 -0.10
C LEU A 103 -1.99 -6.30 0.64
N VAL A 104 -0.99 -5.43 0.65
CA VAL A 104 -1.08 -4.05 1.16
C VAL A 104 -0.56 -3.08 0.10
N VAL A 105 -1.24 -1.96 -0.05
CA VAL A 105 -0.83 -0.84 -0.91
C VAL A 105 -0.74 0.42 -0.08
N GLU A 106 0.36 1.13 -0.22
CA GLU A 106 0.56 2.49 0.30
C GLU A 106 0.75 3.45 -0.87
N VAL A 107 -0.07 4.48 -0.93
CA VAL A 107 0.05 5.56 -1.90
C VAL A 107 0.85 6.69 -1.26
N LEU A 108 2.02 6.99 -1.80
CA LEU A 108 2.95 7.92 -1.18
C LEU A 108 2.37 9.33 -1.05
N SER A 109 2.63 9.92 0.09
CA SER A 109 2.51 11.35 0.31
C SER A 109 3.85 11.91 0.79
N PRO A 110 4.14 13.21 0.59
CA PRO A 110 5.40 13.81 1.08
C PRO A 110 5.66 13.61 2.57
N SER A 111 4.60 13.46 3.38
CA SER A 111 4.71 13.28 4.82
C SER A 111 4.93 11.84 5.26
N THR A 112 4.51 10.85 4.47
CA THR A 112 4.54 9.42 4.84
C THR A 112 5.58 8.62 4.08
N ALA A 113 6.03 9.08 2.90
CA ALA A 113 6.90 8.33 1.99
C ALA A 113 8.13 7.68 2.65
N LYS A 114 8.76 8.38 3.62
CA LYS A 114 9.89 7.81 4.35
C LYS A 114 9.47 6.60 5.19
N ASN A 115 8.33 6.69 5.89
CA ASN A 115 7.84 5.60 6.75
C ASN A 115 7.35 4.43 5.90
N ASP A 116 6.65 4.70 4.79
CA ASP A 116 6.13 3.68 3.88
C ASP A 116 7.27 2.87 3.25
N LYS A 117 8.37 3.55 2.85
CA LYS A 117 9.56 2.90 2.28
C LYS A 117 10.50 2.25 3.31
N SER A 118 10.26 2.43 4.61
CA SER A 118 11.14 1.90 5.68
C SER A 118 10.34 1.16 6.75
N ALA A 119 10.01 1.81 7.86
CA ALA A 119 9.42 1.16 9.04
C ALA A 119 8.13 0.37 8.75
N LYS A 120 7.22 0.89 7.91
CA LYS A 120 6.00 0.15 7.53
C LYS A 120 6.34 -1.08 6.69
N LYS A 121 7.24 -0.94 5.71
CA LYS A 121 7.71 -2.05 4.89
C LYS A 121 8.28 -3.18 5.76
N ASP A 122 9.16 -2.82 6.72
CA ASP A 122 9.76 -3.80 7.63
C ASP A 122 8.71 -4.50 8.49
N ILE A 123 7.67 -3.77 8.93
CA ILE A 123 6.59 -4.34 9.72
C ILE A 123 5.69 -5.24 8.87
N TYR A 124 5.36 -4.85 7.62
CA TYR A 124 4.58 -5.70 6.72
C TYR A 124 5.34 -6.98 6.36
N GLU A 125 6.66 -6.90 6.17
CA GLU A 125 7.54 -8.07 6.00
C GLU A 125 7.47 -8.99 7.21
N LEU A 126 7.71 -8.45 8.41
CA LEU A 126 7.67 -9.20 9.66
C LEU A 126 6.30 -9.83 9.93
N LEU A 127 5.23 -9.13 9.55
CA LEU A 127 3.85 -9.58 9.68
C LEU A 127 3.54 -10.74 8.75
N GLY A 128 4.26 -10.86 7.63
CA GLY A 128 4.05 -11.88 6.62
C GLY A 128 3.01 -11.48 5.57
N VAL A 129 2.90 -10.19 5.25
CA VAL A 129 2.11 -9.72 4.11
C VAL A 129 2.77 -10.22 2.84
N THR A 130 2.02 -10.97 2.02
CA THR A 130 2.57 -11.68 0.85
C THR A 130 3.07 -10.74 -0.23
N GLU A 131 2.32 -9.65 -0.47
CA GLU A 131 2.64 -8.66 -1.50
C GLU A 131 2.45 -7.25 -0.96
N TYR A 132 3.42 -6.36 -1.23
CA TYR A 132 3.39 -4.96 -0.81
C TYR A 132 3.66 -4.05 -1.98
N TRP A 133 2.79 -3.07 -2.20
CA TRP A 133 2.95 -2.07 -3.24
C TRP A 133 3.21 -0.69 -2.63
N ILE A 134 4.14 0.02 -3.25
CA ILE A 134 4.37 1.45 -3.03
C ILE A 134 4.00 2.18 -4.31
N VAL A 135 2.98 3.02 -4.26
CA VAL A 135 2.47 3.77 -5.40
C VAL A 135 2.85 5.24 -5.26
N ASP A 136 3.64 5.74 -6.19
CA ASP A 136 4.03 7.16 -6.25
C ASP A 136 3.24 7.87 -7.35
N VAL A 137 2.28 8.70 -6.94
CA VAL A 137 1.43 9.46 -7.86
C VAL A 137 2.16 10.61 -8.56
N GLN A 138 3.33 11.05 -8.05
CA GLN A 138 4.12 12.10 -8.68
C GLN A 138 4.95 11.57 -9.83
N SER A 139 5.67 10.48 -9.61
CA SER A 139 6.46 9.80 -10.65
C SER A 139 5.63 8.81 -11.47
N ARG A 140 4.34 8.62 -11.14
CA ARG A 140 3.45 7.63 -11.76
C ARG A 140 4.08 6.24 -11.82
N SER A 141 4.57 5.79 -10.67
CA SER A 141 5.27 4.50 -10.56
C SER A 141 4.65 3.62 -9.48
N ILE A 142 4.80 2.30 -9.66
CA ILE A 142 4.38 1.27 -8.71
C ILE A 142 5.59 0.36 -8.45
N GLU A 143 6.10 0.38 -7.22
CA GLU A 143 7.09 -0.59 -6.76
C GLU A 143 6.33 -1.77 -6.14
N THR A 144 6.60 -2.99 -6.57
CA THR A 144 6.02 -4.20 -5.99
C THR A 144 7.08 -4.99 -5.23
N TYR A 145 6.74 -5.41 -4.03
CA TYR A 145 7.59 -6.26 -3.19
C TYR A 145 6.87 -7.56 -2.88
N ILE A 146 7.54 -8.67 -3.10
CA ILE A 146 7.01 -10.02 -2.89
C ILE A 146 7.74 -10.68 -1.72
N LEU A 147 7.00 -11.26 -0.80
CA LEU A 147 7.55 -11.96 0.35
C LEU A 147 8.06 -13.33 -0.09
N ASN A 148 9.37 -13.52 -0.05
CA ASN A 148 10.04 -14.77 -0.35
C ASN A 148 10.94 -15.18 0.83
N GLY A 149 10.75 -16.39 1.36
CA GLY A 149 11.54 -16.87 2.49
C GLY A 149 11.51 -15.99 3.75
N GLY A 150 10.44 -15.18 3.92
CA GLY A 150 10.28 -14.24 5.05
C GLY A 150 10.96 -12.89 4.85
N LYS A 151 11.40 -12.57 3.63
CA LYS A 151 12.00 -11.30 3.25
C LYS A 151 11.34 -10.74 1.98
N TYR A 152 11.20 -9.40 1.93
CA TYR A 152 10.74 -8.75 0.72
C TYR A 152 11.85 -8.65 -0.32
N GLU A 153 11.56 -9.20 -1.47
CA GLU A 153 12.32 -8.99 -2.70
C GLU A 153 11.58 -7.99 -3.57
N LEU A 154 12.31 -7.08 -4.23
CA LEU A 154 11.73 -6.19 -5.22
C LEU A 154 11.28 -7.02 -6.42
N GLY A 155 9.96 -7.09 -6.65
CA GLY A 155 9.40 -7.81 -7.79
C GLY A 155 9.64 -7.03 -9.09
N ASN A 156 9.12 -5.81 -9.15
CA ASN A 156 9.35 -4.90 -10.29
C ASN A 156 9.03 -3.45 -9.91
N ILE A 157 9.43 -2.52 -10.79
CA ILE A 157 9.01 -1.13 -10.78
C ILE A 157 8.32 -0.85 -12.12
N TYR A 158 7.03 -0.53 -12.05
CA TYR A 158 6.20 -0.21 -13.20
C TYR A 158 6.03 1.30 -13.30
N HIS A 159 6.03 1.84 -14.53
CA HIS A 159 5.81 3.26 -14.78
C HIS A 159 4.68 3.45 -15.80
N GLN A 160 3.84 4.47 -15.56
CA GLN A 160 2.98 4.99 -16.60
C GLN A 160 3.78 6.00 -17.42
N TYR A 161 4.10 5.63 -18.66
CA TYR A 161 4.78 6.51 -19.61
C TYR A 161 3.77 7.22 -20.49
N SER A 162 4.02 8.50 -20.78
CA SER A 162 3.35 9.24 -21.85
C SER A 162 3.82 8.74 -23.23
N GLU A 163 3.05 9.04 -24.28
CA GLU A 163 3.43 8.69 -25.66
C GLU A 163 4.80 9.27 -26.02
N ILE A 164 5.08 10.51 -25.61
CA ILE A 164 6.37 11.18 -25.85
C ILE A 164 7.52 10.45 -25.16
N GLU A 165 7.34 10.03 -23.91
CA GLU A 165 8.37 9.26 -23.18
C GLU A 165 8.61 7.90 -23.83
N ILE A 166 7.55 7.24 -24.32
CA ILE A 166 7.69 5.98 -25.07
C ILE A 166 8.49 6.19 -26.34
N GLU A 167 8.19 7.24 -27.12
CA GLU A 167 8.96 7.59 -28.31
C GLU A 167 10.43 7.85 -27.97
N MET A 168 10.70 8.64 -26.94
CA MET A 168 12.07 8.90 -26.47
C MET A 168 12.82 7.60 -26.09
N ILE A 169 12.17 6.68 -25.37
CA ILE A 169 12.76 5.38 -25.00
C ILE A 169 13.07 4.56 -26.26
N MET A 170 12.15 4.55 -27.23
CA MET A 170 12.31 3.76 -28.46
C MET A 170 13.42 4.31 -29.35
N ASP A 171 13.61 5.63 -29.37
CA ASP A 171 14.62 6.31 -30.20
C ASP A 171 16.02 6.34 -29.56
N ASP A 172 16.11 6.15 -28.22
CA ASP A 172 17.39 6.20 -27.52
C ASP A 172 18.21 4.91 -27.75
N GLU A 173 19.26 5.00 -28.58
CA GLU A 173 20.14 3.86 -28.91
C GLU A 173 20.98 3.37 -27.72
N THR A 174 21.04 4.12 -26.61
CA THR A 174 21.79 3.72 -25.40
C THR A 174 20.99 2.81 -24.47
N ILE A 175 19.67 2.74 -24.66
CA ILE A 175 18.79 1.86 -23.88
C ILE A 175 18.76 0.48 -24.52
N GLU A 176 19.31 -0.52 -23.81
CA GLU A 176 19.35 -1.90 -24.28
C GLU A 176 17.97 -2.58 -24.19
N ASP A 177 17.25 -2.39 -23.09
CA ASP A 177 15.90 -2.95 -22.88
C ASP A 177 14.84 -1.84 -23.01
N LYS A 178 14.15 -1.82 -24.14
CA LYS A 178 13.09 -0.87 -24.48
C LYS A 178 11.70 -1.41 -24.16
N THR A 179 11.58 -2.36 -23.23
CA THR A 179 10.29 -2.95 -22.87
C THR A 179 9.45 -1.95 -22.08
N VAL A 180 8.35 -1.51 -22.66
CA VAL A 180 7.33 -0.69 -22.00
C VAL A 180 6.19 -1.61 -21.53
N THR A 181 6.15 -1.86 -20.22
CA THR A 181 5.10 -2.68 -19.61
C THR A 181 3.91 -1.81 -19.27
N LYS A 182 2.71 -2.15 -19.79
CA LYS A 182 1.45 -1.43 -19.52
C LYS A 182 0.56 -2.12 -18.50
N GLU A 183 0.83 -3.37 -18.19
CA GLU A 183 0.02 -4.19 -17.29
C GLU A 183 0.88 -5.20 -16.55
N PHE A 184 0.44 -5.65 -15.38
CA PHE A 184 1.14 -6.65 -14.60
C PHE A 184 0.16 -7.54 -13.83
N LYS A 185 0.66 -8.67 -13.33
CA LYS A 185 -0.09 -9.59 -12.47
C LYS A 185 0.32 -9.45 -11.03
N THR A 186 -0.65 -9.61 -10.14
CA THR A 186 -0.35 -9.75 -8.71
C THR A 186 0.19 -11.16 -8.43
N SER A 187 0.97 -11.30 -7.37
CA SER A 187 1.44 -12.63 -6.94
C SER A 187 0.35 -13.43 -6.22
N ILE A 188 -0.70 -12.76 -5.73
CA ILE A 188 -1.78 -13.39 -4.96
C ILE A 188 -2.96 -13.85 -5.80
N PHE A 189 -3.04 -13.44 -7.07
CA PHE A 189 -4.11 -13.82 -8.00
C PHE A 189 -3.57 -14.10 -9.40
N ASP A 190 -3.63 -15.35 -9.84
CA ASP A 190 -3.07 -15.78 -11.13
C ASP A 190 -3.78 -15.18 -12.35
N ASP A 191 -5.07 -14.87 -12.21
CA ASP A 191 -5.97 -14.42 -13.27
C ASP A 191 -6.26 -12.90 -13.25
N LEU A 192 -5.74 -12.16 -12.26
CA LEU A 192 -5.88 -10.71 -12.22
C LEU A 192 -4.72 -10.03 -12.94
N VAL A 193 -5.06 -9.32 -14.00
CA VAL A 193 -4.16 -8.38 -14.69
C VAL A 193 -4.51 -6.97 -14.27
N VAL A 194 -3.52 -6.21 -13.81
CA VAL A 194 -3.67 -4.81 -13.40
C VAL A 194 -3.08 -3.92 -14.48
N SER A 195 -3.89 -3.03 -15.05
CA SER A 195 -3.44 -2.00 -15.95
C SER A 195 -2.80 -0.86 -15.15
N ILE A 196 -1.61 -0.44 -15.55
CA ILE A 196 -0.91 0.70 -14.94
C ILE A 196 -1.69 1.99 -15.20
N ASP A 197 -2.26 2.11 -16.39
CA ASP A 197 -3.08 3.27 -16.77
C ASP A 197 -4.33 3.38 -15.89
N ASP A 198 -4.95 2.25 -15.52
CA ASP A 198 -6.11 2.26 -14.63
C ASP A 198 -5.76 2.73 -13.21
N VAL A 199 -4.56 2.44 -12.71
CA VAL A 199 -4.12 2.89 -11.38
C VAL A 199 -3.97 4.41 -11.32
N PHE A 200 -3.57 5.03 -12.43
CA PHE A 200 -3.33 6.47 -12.54
C PHE A 200 -4.40 7.21 -13.37
N ASP A 201 -5.55 6.56 -13.65
CA ASP A 201 -6.63 7.17 -14.46
C ASP A 201 -7.15 8.47 -13.82
N LYS A 202 -7.32 9.49 -14.66
CA LYS A 202 -7.87 10.81 -14.27
C LYS A 202 -7.15 11.53 -13.13
N LEU A 203 -5.88 11.21 -12.87
CA LEU A 203 -5.07 12.04 -11.98
C LEU A 203 -4.69 13.35 -12.66
N ILE A 204 -4.64 14.45 -11.89
CA ILE A 204 -4.37 15.81 -12.34
C ILE A 204 -2.93 16.25 -12.00
#